data_df53432c1fc2643841bbbfcf6dfb68e4
#
_entry.id   df53432c1fc2643841bbbfcf6dfb68e4
#
_cell.length_a   1.000
_cell.length_b   1.000
_cell.length_c   1.000
_cell.angle_alpha   90.00
_cell.angle_beta   90.00
_cell.angle_gamma   90.00
#
_symmetry.space_group_name_H-M   'P 1'
#
loop_
_entity.id
_entity.type
_entity.pdbx_description
1 polymer ?
#
loop_
_entity_poly.entity_id
_entity_poly.type
_entity_poly.pdbx_seq_one_letter_code
_entity_poly.pdbx_strand_id
1 'polypeptide(L)'
;MREKMSSSSAARSGSRIIIEALGRAGVDVVFGYPGGQIIPLYDALYDAPLRHILTRHEQGAAHAADGYARATGRPGVVLATSGPGATNLVTGLATAHMDSVPVVAITGQVPTTAIGNDAFQEADIYGITIPITKYNYLVKEAGRLPEVLAEAFYLAASGRPGVVLVDVPRDVQTAVLTPPEPASVQLEGYDPDPALDEGQVSALVEALRHCRRPVAYIGGGVSAAGAEAELFRLITESDIPVTSTLMAKGAFPDDHPLALGLAGMHGPKYANLAIHESDLILCLGARFDDRVAGNVRRFAPGARVAHVDIDGAEIDKRVQTHLPLVGHLKRVLTRLLELVEPVRRPDWLARVFDLKARHPLAPPADEDGVIRPQSLIRAVGRAAGDEAVIVTDVGQHQMWAAQFIVSRRPRHFLSSGGLGTMGYGLPAALGAQVGRPEARVVLITGDGSFQMNIQELATIRENNLPVKVIIVNNGCLGMVRQWQEFFYHRRYSQTIWKFMPDFAVIAGGYGLPGRRISDPAEVGPALEELFNTPGPGLLDCRVVMEENVLPMIPAGGGQNEFYEA
;
A
#
# COMPACT_ATOMS: atom_id res chain seq x y z
N MET A 1 -22.17 -7.00 -26.11
CA MET A 1 -23.46 -6.29 -26.32
C MET A 1 -23.87 -5.74 -24.96
N ARG A 2 -23.57 -4.47 -24.66
CA ARG A 2 -24.04 -3.81 -23.44
C ARG A 2 -25.47 -3.34 -23.70
N GLU A 3 -26.45 -4.05 -23.15
CA GLU A 3 -27.81 -3.51 -23.10
C GLU A 3 -27.79 -2.21 -22.30
N LYS A 4 -28.26 -1.13 -22.92
CA LYS A 4 -28.55 0.13 -22.23
C LYS A 4 -29.58 -0.18 -21.14
N MET A 5 -29.18 -0.16 -19.88
CA MET A 5 -30.14 -0.10 -18.77
C MET A 5 -31.00 1.16 -18.97
N SER A 6 -32.23 0.96 -19.36
CA SER A 6 -33.20 2.03 -19.50
C SER A 6 -33.42 2.66 -18.12
N SER A 7 -33.40 4.01 -18.05
CA SER A 7 -33.76 4.79 -16.87
C SER A 7 -35.22 4.53 -16.54
N SER A 8 -35.52 3.53 -15.71
CA SER A 8 -36.87 3.29 -15.26
C SER A 8 -37.17 4.20 -14.07
N SER A 9 -38.23 5.01 -14.17
CA SER A 9 -38.81 5.82 -13.09
C SER A 9 -39.46 4.97 -11.98
N ALA A 10 -39.10 3.72 -11.84
CA ALA A 10 -39.65 2.79 -10.86
C ALA A 10 -39.10 3.05 -9.46
N ALA A 11 -39.96 2.92 -8.45
CA ALA A 11 -39.58 2.96 -7.05
C ALA A 11 -38.66 1.79 -6.71
N ARG A 12 -37.57 2.06 -5.96
CA ARG A 12 -36.52 1.11 -5.60
C ARG A 12 -36.21 1.21 -4.12
N SER A 13 -35.78 0.10 -3.49
CA SER A 13 -35.28 0.15 -2.12
C SER A 13 -33.93 0.87 -2.06
N GLY A 14 -33.58 1.44 -0.90
CA GLY A 14 -32.27 2.03 -0.67
C GLY A 14 -31.12 1.09 -0.97
N SER A 15 -31.27 -0.21 -0.60
CA SER A 15 -30.31 -1.26 -0.95
C SER A 15 -30.12 -1.42 -2.46
N ARG A 16 -31.19 -1.40 -3.24
CA ARG A 16 -31.11 -1.47 -4.70
C ARG A 16 -30.42 -0.26 -5.30
N ILE A 17 -30.69 0.93 -4.73
CA ILE A 17 -30.00 2.17 -5.12
C ILE A 17 -28.50 2.08 -4.87
N ILE A 18 -28.06 1.49 -3.73
CA ILE A 18 -26.65 1.26 -3.45
C ILE A 18 -26.02 0.34 -4.52
N ILE A 19 -26.64 -0.80 -4.83
CA ILE A 19 -26.15 -1.72 -5.87
C ILE A 19 -26.00 -1.02 -7.23
N GLU A 20 -26.99 -0.24 -7.63
CA GLU A 20 -26.95 0.52 -8.89
C GLU A 20 -25.84 1.59 -8.89
N ALA A 21 -25.63 2.26 -7.75
CA ALA A 21 -24.54 3.23 -7.60
C ALA A 21 -23.16 2.57 -7.71
N LEU A 22 -22.97 1.39 -7.10
CA LEU A 22 -21.75 0.58 -7.26
C LEU A 22 -21.52 0.22 -8.74
N GLY A 23 -22.56 -0.22 -9.44
CA GLY A 23 -22.47 -0.52 -10.88
C GLY A 23 -22.12 0.72 -11.73
N ARG A 24 -22.71 1.89 -11.43
CA ARG A 24 -22.36 3.16 -12.10
C ARG A 24 -20.90 3.57 -11.85
N ALA A 25 -20.39 3.33 -10.64
CA ALA A 25 -19.00 3.57 -10.30
C ALA A 25 -18.01 2.55 -10.93
N GLY A 26 -18.51 1.57 -11.68
CA GLY A 26 -17.69 0.55 -12.34
C GLY A 26 -17.17 -0.53 -11.39
N VAL A 27 -17.79 -0.68 -10.23
CA VAL A 27 -17.46 -1.75 -9.27
C VAL A 27 -17.94 -3.09 -9.82
N ASP A 28 -17.04 -4.06 -9.84
CA ASP A 28 -17.27 -5.44 -10.29
C ASP A 28 -17.13 -6.46 -9.15
N VAL A 29 -16.45 -6.07 -8.07
CA VAL A 29 -16.22 -6.90 -6.90
C VAL A 29 -16.33 -6.10 -5.61
N VAL A 30 -16.89 -6.72 -4.58
CA VAL A 30 -16.95 -6.20 -3.20
C VAL A 30 -16.42 -7.25 -2.24
N PHE A 31 -15.78 -6.82 -1.17
CA PHE A 31 -15.29 -7.65 -0.09
C PHE A 31 -16.14 -7.41 1.15
N GLY A 32 -16.42 -8.42 1.95
CA GLY A 32 -17.21 -8.15 3.15
C GLY A 32 -17.63 -9.36 3.94
N TYR A 33 -18.34 -9.05 5.04
CA TYR A 33 -18.91 -10.03 5.93
C TYR A 33 -20.35 -9.61 6.31
N PRO A 34 -21.38 -10.49 6.11
CA PRO A 34 -22.77 -10.15 6.40
C PRO A 34 -23.04 -10.08 7.91
N GLY A 35 -24.08 -9.32 8.27
CA GLY A 35 -24.59 -9.25 9.64
C GLY A 35 -25.92 -8.52 9.71
N GLY A 36 -26.55 -8.45 10.88
CA GLY A 36 -27.95 -8.07 11.07
C GLY A 36 -28.40 -6.77 10.43
N GLN A 37 -27.59 -5.73 10.53
CA GLN A 37 -28.00 -4.39 10.04
C GLN A 37 -27.64 -4.13 8.57
N ILE A 38 -27.02 -5.08 7.86
CA ILE A 38 -26.72 -4.98 6.44
C ILE A 38 -27.42 -6.06 5.60
N ILE A 39 -28.24 -6.90 6.21
CA ILE A 39 -29.01 -7.95 5.50
C ILE A 39 -29.78 -7.39 4.31
N PRO A 40 -30.48 -6.24 4.38
CA PRO A 40 -31.21 -5.75 3.22
C PRO A 40 -30.32 -5.46 2.00
N LEU A 41 -29.07 -5.02 2.23
CA LEU A 41 -28.12 -4.82 1.14
C LEU A 41 -27.61 -6.17 0.59
N TYR A 42 -27.39 -7.16 1.44
CA TYR A 42 -27.00 -8.50 1.01
C TYR A 42 -28.12 -9.23 0.26
N ASP A 43 -29.40 -8.98 0.60
CA ASP A 43 -30.53 -9.48 -0.16
C ASP A 43 -30.56 -8.89 -1.58
N ALA A 44 -30.36 -7.56 -1.70
CA ALA A 44 -30.26 -6.90 -3.01
C ALA A 44 -29.03 -7.34 -3.81
N LEU A 45 -27.93 -7.71 -3.13
CA LEU A 45 -26.69 -8.21 -3.75
C LEU A 45 -26.88 -9.61 -4.37
N TYR A 46 -27.81 -10.41 -3.87
CA TYR A 46 -28.05 -11.78 -4.35
C TYR A 46 -28.36 -11.83 -5.86
N ASP A 47 -29.14 -10.85 -6.35
CA ASP A 47 -29.52 -10.74 -7.75
C ASP A 47 -28.64 -9.78 -8.57
N ALA A 48 -27.59 -9.23 -7.94
CA ALA A 48 -26.76 -8.22 -8.58
C ALA A 48 -25.61 -8.85 -9.42
N PRO A 49 -25.19 -8.23 -10.53
CA PRO A 49 -24.05 -8.69 -11.32
C PRO A 49 -22.73 -8.27 -10.67
N LEU A 50 -22.64 -8.35 -9.35
CA LEU A 50 -21.48 -8.00 -8.54
C LEU A 50 -20.91 -9.26 -7.90
N ARG A 51 -19.62 -9.49 -8.06
CA ARG A 51 -18.93 -10.57 -7.34
C ARG A 51 -18.73 -10.15 -5.88
N HIS A 52 -19.19 -10.97 -4.94
CA HIS A 52 -18.91 -10.79 -3.53
C HIS A 52 -17.84 -11.79 -3.08
N ILE A 53 -16.79 -11.31 -2.41
CA ILE A 53 -15.78 -12.15 -1.76
C ILE A 53 -16.07 -12.16 -0.26
N LEU A 54 -16.55 -13.30 0.21
CA LEU A 54 -16.82 -13.52 1.63
C LEU A 54 -15.51 -13.79 2.36
N THR A 55 -15.01 -12.79 3.10
CA THR A 55 -13.85 -12.95 3.98
C THR A 55 -14.22 -13.66 5.28
N ARG A 56 -13.24 -13.92 6.12
CA ARG A 56 -13.49 -14.58 7.42
C ARG A 56 -13.43 -13.60 8.60
N HIS A 57 -13.09 -12.34 8.30
CA HIS A 57 -13.05 -11.24 9.25
C HIS A 57 -13.14 -9.91 8.50
N GLU A 58 -13.78 -8.89 9.06
CA GLU A 58 -13.96 -7.59 8.41
C GLU A 58 -12.62 -6.86 8.22
N GLN A 59 -11.65 -7.01 9.12
CA GLN A 59 -10.30 -6.51 8.92
C GLN A 59 -9.67 -7.12 7.66
N GLY A 60 -9.86 -8.43 7.45
CA GLY A 60 -9.44 -9.10 6.22
C GLY A 60 -10.13 -8.53 4.98
N ALA A 61 -11.44 -8.21 5.07
CA ALA A 61 -12.17 -7.56 3.97
C ALA A 61 -11.60 -6.18 3.62
N ALA A 62 -11.29 -5.35 4.62
CA ALA A 62 -10.72 -4.03 4.40
C ALA A 62 -9.32 -4.11 3.77
N HIS A 63 -8.45 -5.00 4.25
CA HIS A 63 -7.13 -5.22 3.64
C HIS A 63 -7.21 -5.83 2.24
N ALA A 64 -8.21 -6.68 1.95
CA ALA A 64 -8.45 -7.20 0.61
C ALA A 64 -8.88 -6.08 -0.35
N ALA A 65 -9.79 -5.19 0.08
CA ALA A 65 -10.17 -4.01 -0.68
C ALA A 65 -8.97 -3.08 -0.94
N ASP A 66 -8.09 -2.89 0.05
CA ASP A 66 -6.83 -2.16 -0.09
C ASP A 66 -5.90 -2.82 -1.12
N GLY A 67 -5.63 -4.12 -0.99
CA GLY A 67 -4.79 -4.87 -1.92
C GLY A 67 -5.33 -4.84 -3.37
N TYR A 68 -6.65 -4.95 -3.54
CA TYR A 68 -7.32 -4.78 -4.83
C TYR A 68 -7.08 -3.38 -5.42
N ALA A 69 -7.27 -2.34 -4.59
CA ALA A 69 -7.10 -0.96 -5.04
C ALA A 69 -5.66 -0.65 -5.45
N ARG A 70 -4.66 -1.10 -4.67
CA ARG A 70 -3.24 -0.94 -5.02
C ARG A 70 -2.88 -1.66 -6.31
N ALA A 71 -3.34 -2.90 -6.49
CA ALA A 71 -3.04 -3.71 -7.66
C ALA A 71 -3.68 -3.19 -8.93
N THR A 72 -4.92 -2.67 -8.86
CA THR A 72 -5.71 -2.26 -10.01
C THR A 72 -5.68 -0.76 -10.30
N GLY A 73 -5.44 0.07 -9.27
CA GLY A 73 -5.62 1.52 -9.34
C GLY A 73 -7.07 1.98 -9.26
N ARG A 74 -8.03 1.08 -9.04
CA ARG A 74 -9.46 1.37 -8.88
C ARG A 74 -9.84 1.37 -7.39
N PRO A 75 -10.88 2.10 -6.97
CA PRO A 75 -11.35 2.02 -5.59
C PRO A 75 -11.74 0.60 -5.19
N GLY A 76 -11.25 0.15 -4.04
CA GLY A 76 -11.72 -1.08 -3.39
C GLY A 76 -13.00 -0.81 -2.62
N VAL A 77 -13.90 -1.79 -2.56
CA VAL A 77 -15.18 -1.65 -1.83
C VAL A 77 -15.30 -2.72 -0.76
N VAL A 78 -15.62 -2.29 0.46
CA VAL A 78 -15.82 -3.19 1.60
C VAL A 78 -17.19 -2.98 2.23
N LEU A 79 -17.87 -4.09 2.56
CA LEU A 79 -19.18 -4.12 3.20
C LEU A 79 -19.08 -4.75 4.59
N ALA A 80 -19.66 -4.12 5.62
CA ALA A 80 -19.74 -4.68 6.96
C ALA A 80 -21.05 -4.28 7.66
N THR A 81 -21.46 -5.07 8.64
CA THR A 81 -22.58 -4.70 9.51
C THR A 81 -22.18 -3.66 10.55
N SER A 82 -23.15 -3.20 11.34
CA SER A 82 -22.93 -2.27 12.47
C SER A 82 -22.13 -2.91 13.62
N GLY A 83 -21.85 -2.13 14.64
CA GLY A 83 -21.23 -2.57 15.88
C GLY A 83 -19.86 -3.23 15.63
N PRO A 84 -19.67 -4.48 16.06
CA PRO A 84 -18.38 -5.17 15.94
C PRO A 84 -17.94 -5.34 14.47
N GLY A 85 -18.86 -5.49 13.52
CA GLY A 85 -18.51 -5.59 12.11
C GLY A 85 -17.88 -4.29 11.58
N ALA A 86 -18.48 -3.16 11.88
CA ALA A 86 -17.95 -1.84 11.51
C ALA A 86 -16.63 -1.53 12.25
N THR A 87 -16.56 -1.79 13.56
CA THR A 87 -15.35 -1.51 14.34
C THR A 87 -14.17 -2.40 13.93
N ASN A 88 -14.40 -3.62 13.46
CA ASN A 88 -13.36 -4.49 12.92
C ASN A 88 -12.71 -3.96 11.62
N LEU A 89 -13.36 -3.03 10.90
CA LEU A 89 -12.78 -2.39 9.72
C LEU A 89 -11.66 -1.37 10.08
N VAL A 90 -11.68 -0.81 11.28
CA VAL A 90 -10.90 0.38 11.68
C VAL A 90 -9.41 0.24 11.33
N THR A 91 -8.77 -0.86 11.70
CA THR A 91 -7.34 -1.09 11.38
C THR A 91 -7.10 -1.10 9.87
N GLY A 92 -7.96 -1.77 9.09
CA GLY A 92 -7.82 -1.85 7.63
C GLY A 92 -8.03 -0.50 6.96
N LEU A 93 -9.03 0.26 7.40
CA LEU A 93 -9.30 1.61 6.88
C LEU A 93 -8.16 2.58 7.22
N ALA A 94 -7.64 2.53 8.46
CA ALA A 94 -6.48 3.33 8.87
C ALA A 94 -5.23 3.01 8.03
N THR A 95 -5.01 1.72 7.71
CA THR A 95 -3.91 1.28 6.84
C THR A 95 -4.04 1.87 5.44
N ALA A 96 -5.21 1.75 4.83
CA ALA A 96 -5.48 2.30 3.49
C ALA A 96 -5.36 3.82 3.47
N HIS A 97 -5.91 4.51 4.49
CA HIS A 97 -5.87 5.97 4.59
C HIS A 97 -4.43 6.50 4.73
N MET A 98 -3.62 5.89 5.60
CA MET A 98 -2.23 6.31 5.82
C MET A 98 -1.38 6.22 4.54
N ASP A 99 -1.67 5.27 3.66
CA ASP A 99 -0.98 5.06 2.39
C ASP A 99 -1.71 5.69 1.19
N SER A 100 -2.76 6.48 1.43
CA SER A 100 -3.53 7.18 0.38
C SER A 100 -4.13 6.22 -0.67
N VAL A 101 -4.71 5.10 -0.20
CA VAL A 101 -5.34 4.08 -1.04
C VAL A 101 -6.85 4.36 -1.13
N PRO A 102 -7.44 4.40 -2.34
CA PRO A 102 -8.86 4.64 -2.51
C PRO A 102 -9.67 3.41 -2.06
N VAL A 103 -10.42 3.55 -0.97
CA VAL A 103 -11.34 2.53 -0.47
C VAL A 103 -12.67 3.18 -0.10
N VAL A 104 -13.78 2.59 -0.55
CA VAL A 104 -15.12 2.96 -0.12
C VAL A 104 -15.65 1.87 0.81
N ALA A 105 -15.86 2.23 2.07
CA ALA A 105 -16.45 1.35 3.08
C ALA A 105 -17.93 1.66 3.24
N ILE A 106 -18.79 0.66 3.08
CA ILE A 106 -20.24 0.80 3.31
C ILE A 106 -20.59 -0.06 4.52
N THR A 107 -21.05 0.60 5.60
CA THR A 107 -21.47 -0.07 6.83
C THR A 107 -22.98 -0.01 6.98
N GLY A 108 -23.57 -1.08 7.49
CA GLY A 108 -24.94 -1.04 7.99
C GLY A 108 -24.96 -0.39 9.36
N GLN A 109 -26.06 0.29 9.69
CA GLN A 109 -26.30 0.91 10.99
C GLN A 109 -27.68 0.51 11.54
N VAL A 110 -27.87 0.62 12.85
CA VAL A 110 -29.19 0.49 13.47
C VAL A 110 -30.17 1.50 12.86
N PRO A 111 -31.50 1.28 12.90
CA PRO A 111 -32.47 2.21 12.37
C PRO A 111 -32.26 3.64 12.90
N THR A 112 -32.54 4.65 12.10
CA THR A 112 -32.33 6.07 12.44
C THR A 112 -32.95 6.46 13.79
N THR A 113 -34.09 5.85 14.14
CA THR A 113 -34.79 6.08 15.44
C THR A 113 -34.08 5.43 16.63
N ALA A 114 -33.17 4.52 16.40
CA ALA A 114 -32.43 3.82 17.46
C ALA A 114 -31.02 4.41 17.70
N ILE A 115 -30.52 5.21 16.79
CA ILE A 115 -29.17 5.81 16.90
C ILE A 115 -29.10 6.73 18.14
N GLY A 116 -28.06 6.52 18.97
CA GLY A 116 -27.83 7.26 20.20
C GLY A 116 -28.62 6.72 21.40
N ASN A 117 -29.21 5.52 21.30
CA ASN A 117 -29.97 4.90 22.37
C ASN A 117 -29.37 3.59 22.88
N ASP A 118 -28.08 3.35 22.64
CA ASP A 118 -27.34 2.12 23.03
C ASP A 118 -28.04 0.85 22.52
N ALA A 119 -28.53 0.90 21.27
CA ALA A 119 -29.19 -0.22 20.63
C ALA A 119 -28.23 -1.42 20.43
N PHE A 120 -28.77 -2.64 20.35
CA PHE A 120 -27.97 -3.84 20.13
C PHE A 120 -27.13 -3.71 18.85
N GLN A 121 -25.81 -3.88 18.99
CA GLN A 121 -24.81 -3.73 17.93
C GLN A 121 -24.75 -2.30 17.35
N GLU A 122 -25.09 -1.28 18.11
CA GLU A 122 -24.81 0.10 17.76
C GLU A 122 -23.35 0.44 18.06
N ALA A 123 -22.71 1.15 17.15
CA ALA A 123 -21.44 1.84 17.38
C ALA A 123 -21.42 3.12 16.56
N ASP A 124 -20.88 4.21 17.12
CA ASP A 124 -20.63 5.44 16.38
C ASP A 124 -19.43 5.29 15.45
N ILE A 125 -19.58 4.48 14.40
CA ILE A 125 -18.50 4.25 13.43
C ILE A 125 -18.14 5.54 12.67
N TYR A 126 -19.10 6.46 12.49
CA TYR A 126 -18.86 7.78 11.92
C TYR A 126 -17.83 8.54 12.76
N GLY A 127 -18.06 8.68 14.07
CA GLY A 127 -17.14 9.36 14.98
C GLY A 127 -15.80 8.66 15.12
N ILE A 128 -15.80 7.32 15.20
CA ILE A 128 -14.57 6.51 15.32
C ILE A 128 -13.65 6.70 14.10
N THR A 129 -14.22 6.84 12.89
CA THR A 129 -13.46 6.84 11.65
C THR A 129 -13.08 8.24 11.13
N ILE A 130 -13.58 9.33 11.73
CA ILE A 130 -13.21 10.72 11.35
C ILE A 130 -11.68 10.88 11.17
N PRO A 131 -10.81 10.48 12.12
CA PRO A 131 -9.37 10.72 12.02
C PRO A 131 -8.63 9.77 11.07
N ILE A 132 -9.29 8.76 10.53
CA ILE A 132 -8.68 7.71 9.69
C ILE A 132 -9.34 7.56 8.33
N THR A 133 -10.13 8.55 7.92
CA THR A 133 -10.79 8.61 6.61
C THR A 133 -10.58 9.97 5.98
N LYS A 134 -10.68 10.03 4.66
CA LYS A 134 -10.72 11.28 3.93
C LYS A 134 -12.06 12.00 4.13
N TYR A 135 -13.12 11.22 4.19
CA TYR A 135 -14.47 11.71 4.50
C TYR A 135 -15.37 10.56 4.99
N ASN A 136 -16.45 10.91 5.72
CA ASN A 136 -17.47 9.95 6.14
C ASN A 136 -18.87 10.54 6.08
N TYR A 137 -19.82 9.66 5.80
CA TYR A 137 -21.25 9.97 5.75
C TYR A 137 -22.04 9.07 6.72
N LEU A 138 -22.98 9.65 7.46
CA LEU A 138 -24.07 8.93 8.09
C LEU A 138 -25.35 9.32 7.33
N VAL A 139 -25.89 8.40 6.53
CA VAL A 139 -27.00 8.67 5.61
C VAL A 139 -28.33 8.46 6.30
N LYS A 140 -28.94 9.52 6.83
CA LYS A 140 -30.24 9.45 7.51
C LYS A 140 -31.44 9.56 6.59
N GLU A 141 -31.25 9.98 5.34
CA GLU A 141 -32.30 10.19 4.35
C GLU A 141 -32.02 9.36 3.09
N ALA A 142 -32.90 8.41 2.78
CA ALA A 142 -32.72 7.49 1.66
C ALA A 142 -32.62 8.20 0.29
N GLY A 143 -33.28 9.37 0.14
CA GLY A 143 -33.23 10.20 -1.08
C GLY A 143 -31.81 10.71 -1.40
N ARG A 144 -30.93 10.81 -0.42
CA ARG A 144 -29.54 11.25 -0.59
C ARG A 144 -28.58 10.16 -1.00
N LEU A 145 -28.96 8.88 -0.96
CA LEU A 145 -28.06 7.76 -1.28
C LEU A 145 -27.33 7.91 -2.63
N PRO A 146 -28.01 8.25 -3.76
CA PRO A 146 -27.34 8.38 -5.05
C PRO A 146 -26.26 9.46 -5.06
N GLU A 147 -26.55 10.62 -4.45
CA GLU A 147 -25.62 11.74 -4.31
C GLU A 147 -24.41 11.36 -3.45
N VAL A 148 -24.67 10.87 -2.22
CA VAL A 148 -23.62 10.50 -1.26
C VAL A 148 -22.70 9.42 -1.82
N LEU A 149 -23.24 8.43 -2.52
CA LEU A 149 -22.39 7.38 -3.12
C LEU A 149 -21.55 7.92 -4.28
N ALA A 150 -22.11 8.81 -5.12
CA ALA A 150 -21.34 9.46 -6.17
C ALA A 150 -20.20 10.31 -5.58
N GLU A 151 -20.47 11.08 -4.55
CA GLU A 151 -19.48 11.87 -3.81
C GLU A 151 -18.42 10.97 -3.17
N ALA A 152 -18.81 9.85 -2.54
CA ALA A 152 -17.90 8.92 -1.87
C ALA A 152 -16.86 8.36 -2.85
N PHE A 153 -17.28 7.89 -4.04
CA PHE A 153 -16.35 7.40 -5.06
C PHE A 153 -15.48 8.51 -5.65
N TYR A 154 -16.06 9.68 -5.88
CA TYR A 154 -15.32 10.83 -6.36
C TYR A 154 -14.24 11.25 -5.36
N LEU A 155 -14.58 11.42 -4.09
CA LEU A 155 -13.64 11.78 -3.03
C LEU A 155 -12.56 10.73 -2.84
N ALA A 156 -12.94 9.44 -2.85
CA ALA A 156 -11.96 8.36 -2.65
C ALA A 156 -10.89 8.34 -3.75
N ALA A 157 -11.25 8.64 -5.00
CA ALA A 157 -10.37 8.47 -6.17
C ALA A 157 -9.71 9.75 -6.68
N SER A 158 -10.18 10.95 -6.29
CA SER A 158 -9.68 12.22 -6.82
C SER A 158 -8.72 12.93 -5.86
N GLY A 159 -7.94 13.90 -6.36
CA GLY A 159 -6.92 14.59 -5.60
C GLY A 159 -5.93 13.60 -4.97
N ARG A 160 -5.61 13.75 -3.69
CA ARG A 160 -4.95 12.70 -2.91
C ARG A 160 -5.96 11.59 -2.60
N PRO A 161 -5.80 10.36 -3.13
CA PRO A 161 -6.74 9.28 -2.86
C PRO A 161 -6.85 8.94 -1.37
N GLY A 162 -7.95 8.32 -0.96
CA GLY A 162 -8.12 7.93 0.43
C GLY A 162 -9.40 7.17 0.70
N VAL A 163 -9.63 6.90 1.96
CA VAL A 163 -10.78 6.13 2.43
C VAL A 163 -12.00 7.03 2.60
N VAL A 164 -13.16 6.58 2.12
CA VAL A 164 -14.46 7.20 2.43
C VAL A 164 -15.37 6.14 3.03
N LEU A 165 -16.01 6.48 4.16
CA LEU A 165 -16.97 5.60 4.81
C LEU A 165 -18.40 6.14 4.60
N VAL A 166 -19.33 5.24 4.28
CA VAL A 166 -20.75 5.52 4.14
C VAL A 166 -21.53 4.60 5.08
N ASP A 167 -22.01 5.15 6.19
CA ASP A 167 -22.79 4.43 7.20
C ASP A 167 -24.29 4.57 6.89
N VAL A 168 -24.97 3.43 6.67
CA VAL A 168 -26.34 3.39 6.12
C VAL A 168 -27.28 2.67 7.09
N PRO A 169 -28.17 3.41 7.80
CA PRO A 169 -29.17 2.84 8.67
C PRO A 169 -30.10 1.84 7.97
N ARG A 170 -30.55 0.84 8.70
CA ARG A 170 -31.38 -0.25 8.16
C ARG A 170 -32.68 0.23 7.54
N ASP A 171 -33.35 1.19 8.14
CA ASP A 171 -34.58 1.80 7.61
C ASP A 171 -34.32 2.58 6.30
N VAL A 172 -33.17 3.20 6.16
CA VAL A 172 -32.71 3.82 4.90
C VAL A 172 -32.47 2.78 3.81
N GLN A 173 -31.89 1.61 4.16
CA GLN A 173 -31.68 0.50 3.22
C GLN A 173 -32.99 -0.07 2.70
N THR A 174 -34.05 -0.09 3.53
CA THR A 174 -35.36 -0.66 3.19
C THR A 174 -36.37 0.36 2.65
N ALA A 175 -36.11 1.64 2.79
CA ALA A 175 -36.97 2.70 2.29
C ALA A 175 -37.17 2.59 0.76
N VAL A 176 -38.43 2.64 0.30
CA VAL A 176 -38.76 2.54 -1.12
C VAL A 176 -39.03 3.95 -1.66
N LEU A 177 -38.31 4.35 -2.69
CA LEU A 177 -38.41 5.69 -3.27
C LEU A 177 -38.03 5.69 -4.76
N THR A 178 -38.39 6.75 -5.45
CA THR A 178 -37.90 7.07 -6.79
C THR A 178 -36.85 8.17 -6.66
N PRO A 179 -35.54 7.83 -6.57
CA PRO A 179 -34.51 8.83 -6.36
C PRO A 179 -34.29 9.66 -7.64
N PRO A 180 -33.84 10.91 -7.52
CA PRO A 180 -33.34 11.64 -8.67
C PRO A 180 -32.05 10.95 -9.19
N GLU A 181 -31.78 11.11 -10.49
CA GLU A 181 -30.46 10.74 -11.02
C GLU A 181 -29.41 11.66 -10.39
N PRO A 182 -28.26 11.11 -9.97
CA PRO A 182 -27.19 11.94 -9.41
C PRO A 182 -26.67 12.90 -10.50
N ALA A 183 -26.57 14.16 -10.14
CA ALA A 183 -25.92 15.18 -10.97
C ALA A 183 -24.39 14.94 -11.00
N SER A 184 -23.67 15.69 -11.82
CA SER A 184 -22.21 15.73 -11.73
C SER A 184 -21.78 16.16 -10.32
N VAL A 185 -20.84 15.43 -9.73
CA VAL A 185 -20.36 15.75 -8.38
C VAL A 185 -19.60 17.07 -8.41
N GLN A 186 -20.05 18.02 -7.62
CA GLN A 186 -19.38 19.29 -7.36
C GLN A 186 -19.39 19.54 -5.86
N LEU A 187 -18.21 19.58 -5.25
CA LEU A 187 -18.06 19.80 -3.82
C LEU A 187 -17.44 21.18 -3.59
N GLU A 188 -18.18 22.04 -2.89
CA GLU A 188 -17.70 23.37 -2.55
C GLU A 188 -16.40 23.29 -1.73
N GLY A 189 -15.39 24.07 -2.13
CA GLY A 189 -14.09 24.11 -1.45
C GLY A 189 -13.19 22.91 -1.70
N TYR A 190 -13.57 21.97 -2.58
CA TYR A 190 -12.73 20.84 -2.96
C TYR A 190 -12.27 20.95 -4.42
N ASP A 191 -10.97 21.21 -4.60
CA ASP A 191 -10.31 21.22 -5.91
C ASP A 191 -9.29 20.08 -5.99
N PRO A 192 -9.62 18.97 -6.66
CA PRO A 192 -8.73 17.81 -6.75
C PRO A 192 -7.60 17.95 -7.78
N ASP A 193 -7.62 18.99 -8.61
CA ASP A 193 -6.64 19.24 -9.67
C ASP A 193 -6.34 20.74 -9.81
N PRO A 194 -5.71 21.36 -8.80
CA PRO A 194 -5.46 22.79 -8.78
C PRO A 194 -4.59 23.23 -9.97
N ALA A 195 -4.84 24.45 -10.46
CA ALA A 195 -4.04 25.04 -11.53
C ALA A 195 -2.57 25.18 -11.08
N LEU A 196 -1.65 24.93 -12.00
CA LEU A 196 -0.22 25.09 -11.72
C LEU A 196 0.15 26.56 -11.57
N ASP A 197 0.93 26.88 -10.58
CA ASP A 197 1.59 28.18 -10.45
C ASP A 197 2.83 28.22 -11.37
N GLU A 198 2.73 28.91 -12.49
CA GLU A 198 3.80 29.03 -13.47
C GLU A 198 5.06 29.71 -12.90
N GLY A 199 4.94 30.55 -11.87
CA GLY A 199 6.08 31.14 -11.16
C GLY A 199 6.85 30.08 -10.38
N GLN A 200 6.14 29.18 -9.67
CA GLN A 200 6.75 28.05 -8.97
C GLN A 200 7.37 27.05 -9.95
N VAL A 201 6.69 26.74 -11.06
CA VAL A 201 7.26 25.92 -12.14
C VAL A 201 8.56 26.52 -12.67
N SER A 202 8.58 27.81 -12.99
CA SER A 202 9.77 28.50 -13.48
C SER A 202 10.92 28.47 -12.47
N ALA A 203 10.63 28.66 -11.19
CA ALA A 203 11.62 28.56 -10.11
C ALA A 203 12.23 27.16 -10.00
N LEU A 204 11.41 26.11 -10.19
CA LEU A 204 11.89 24.73 -10.20
C LEU A 204 12.75 24.43 -11.43
N VAL A 205 12.37 24.91 -12.62
CA VAL A 205 13.17 24.82 -13.85
C VAL A 205 14.56 25.43 -13.65
N GLU A 206 14.62 26.64 -13.08
CA GLU A 206 15.91 27.31 -12.78
C GLU A 206 16.74 26.52 -11.76
N ALA A 207 16.11 25.94 -10.73
CA ALA A 207 16.81 25.10 -9.77
C ALA A 207 17.39 23.84 -10.43
N LEU A 208 16.63 23.17 -11.30
CA LEU A 208 17.08 21.98 -12.04
C LEU A 208 18.22 22.31 -13.03
N ARG A 209 18.21 23.51 -13.63
CA ARG A 209 19.27 23.97 -14.53
C ARG A 209 20.60 24.19 -13.80
N HIS A 210 20.57 24.72 -12.58
CA HIS A 210 21.76 25.16 -11.86
C HIS A 210 22.28 24.15 -10.83
N CYS A 211 21.47 23.17 -10.38
CA CYS A 211 21.94 22.16 -9.43
C CYS A 211 23.00 21.25 -10.05
N ARG A 212 23.97 20.87 -9.24
CA ARG A 212 25.08 20.01 -9.64
C ARG A 212 24.93 18.57 -9.14
N ARG A 213 24.26 18.39 -8.01
CA ARG A 213 24.11 17.09 -7.33
C ARG A 213 22.65 16.82 -6.94
N PRO A 214 21.71 16.81 -7.91
CA PRO A 214 20.33 16.51 -7.59
C PRO A 214 20.12 15.05 -7.21
N VAL A 215 19.12 14.80 -6.36
CA VAL A 215 18.55 13.47 -6.10
C VAL A 215 17.03 13.60 -6.19
N ALA A 216 16.39 12.74 -6.97
CA ALA A 216 14.95 12.60 -6.97
C ALA A 216 14.53 11.63 -5.85
N TYR A 217 13.62 12.09 -5.00
CA TYR A 217 12.99 11.29 -3.95
C TYR A 217 11.52 11.08 -4.31
N ILE A 218 11.18 9.87 -4.77
CA ILE A 218 9.86 9.57 -5.32
C ILE A 218 8.97 8.82 -4.34
N GLY A 219 7.68 9.16 -4.32
CA GLY A 219 6.67 8.52 -3.48
C GLY A 219 5.51 7.91 -4.25
N GLY A 220 4.54 7.36 -3.52
CA GLY A 220 3.33 6.72 -4.06
C GLY A 220 2.51 7.62 -4.97
N GLY A 221 2.66 8.95 -4.85
CA GLY A 221 2.02 9.95 -5.72
C GLY A 221 2.41 9.81 -7.20
N VAL A 222 3.59 9.24 -7.52
CA VAL A 222 3.97 8.96 -8.92
C VAL A 222 3.00 7.96 -9.54
N SER A 223 2.77 6.83 -8.88
CA SER A 223 1.86 5.79 -9.38
C SER A 223 0.38 6.16 -9.24
N ALA A 224 0.04 6.98 -8.24
CA ALA A 224 -1.31 7.52 -8.12
C ALA A 224 -1.67 8.47 -9.28
N ALA A 225 -0.70 9.27 -9.73
CA ALA A 225 -0.85 10.20 -10.86
C ALA A 225 -0.67 9.54 -12.24
N GLY A 226 -0.19 8.29 -12.32
CA GLY A 226 0.19 7.65 -13.59
C GLY A 226 1.30 8.42 -14.32
N ALA A 227 2.32 8.87 -13.58
CA ALA A 227 3.35 9.79 -14.04
C ALA A 227 4.72 9.12 -14.27
N GLU A 228 4.74 7.78 -14.36
CA GLU A 228 5.98 7.01 -14.45
C GLU A 228 6.76 7.30 -15.74
N ALA A 229 6.06 7.49 -16.85
CA ALA A 229 6.71 7.75 -18.14
C ALA A 229 7.38 9.13 -18.16
N GLU A 230 6.69 10.15 -17.67
CA GLU A 230 7.22 11.50 -17.55
C GLU A 230 8.38 11.56 -16.54
N LEU A 231 8.25 10.85 -15.42
CA LEU A 231 9.33 10.69 -14.45
C LEU A 231 10.57 10.06 -15.10
N PHE A 232 10.41 8.91 -15.75
CA PHE A 232 11.51 8.19 -16.38
C PHE A 232 12.26 9.08 -17.36
N ARG A 233 11.52 9.81 -18.18
CA ARG A 233 12.08 10.73 -19.17
C ARG A 233 12.87 11.87 -18.50
N LEU A 234 12.29 12.59 -17.54
CA LEU A 234 12.97 13.69 -16.83
C LEU A 234 14.26 13.20 -16.16
N ILE A 235 14.21 12.07 -15.50
CA ILE A 235 15.34 11.45 -14.77
C ILE A 235 16.48 11.08 -15.72
N THR A 236 16.17 10.39 -16.81
CA THR A 236 17.19 9.87 -17.73
C THR A 236 17.76 10.95 -18.64
N GLU A 237 16.96 11.94 -19.03
CA GLU A 237 17.43 13.08 -19.84
C GLU A 237 18.29 14.05 -19.02
N SER A 238 18.15 14.07 -17.68
CA SER A 238 18.83 15.04 -16.80
C SER A 238 19.84 14.42 -15.83
N ASP A 239 20.21 13.14 -15.98
CA ASP A 239 21.19 12.44 -15.14
C ASP A 239 20.91 12.60 -13.63
N ILE A 240 19.65 12.38 -13.22
CA ILE A 240 19.23 12.52 -11.81
C ILE A 240 19.15 11.14 -11.15
N PRO A 241 19.99 10.82 -10.14
CA PRO A 241 19.80 9.60 -9.35
C PRO A 241 18.48 9.60 -8.61
N VAL A 242 17.82 8.40 -8.52
CA VAL A 242 16.46 8.24 -7.95
C VAL A 242 16.52 7.36 -6.72
N THR A 243 15.94 7.83 -5.63
CA THR A 243 15.61 7.01 -4.47
C THR A 243 14.11 6.99 -4.24
N SER A 244 13.57 5.89 -3.77
CA SER A 244 12.13 5.68 -3.62
C SER A 244 11.72 5.49 -2.17
N THR A 245 10.46 5.84 -1.89
CA THR A 245 9.76 5.32 -0.70
C THR A 245 9.35 3.86 -0.97
N LEU A 246 8.98 3.15 0.09
CA LEU A 246 8.39 1.81 -0.03
C LEU A 246 7.15 1.80 -0.95
N MET A 247 6.35 2.87 -0.93
CA MET A 247 5.13 3.01 -1.73
C MET A 247 5.39 3.30 -3.22
N ALA A 248 6.60 3.70 -3.57
CA ALA A 248 6.99 4.00 -4.95
C ALA A 248 7.85 2.91 -5.59
N LYS A 249 8.05 1.78 -4.91
CA LYS A 249 8.89 0.70 -5.44
C LYS A 249 8.33 0.17 -6.77
N GLY A 250 9.17 0.20 -7.80
CA GLY A 250 8.78 -0.13 -9.18
C GLY A 250 8.20 1.02 -10.01
N ALA A 251 7.94 2.20 -9.43
CA ALA A 251 7.56 3.40 -10.20
C ALA A 251 8.73 3.92 -11.07
N PHE A 252 9.94 3.63 -10.66
CA PHE A 252 11.16 3.70 -11.47
C PHE A 252 11.84 2.34 -11.39
N PRO A 253 12.34 1.75 -12.51
CA PRO A 253 12.91 0.40 -12.50
C PRO A 253 14.09 0.28 -11.54
N ASP A 254 14.05 -0.66 -10.59
CA ASP A 254 15.08 -0.82 -9.54
C ASP A 254 16.46 -1.20 -10.10
N ASP A 255 16.52 -1.86 -11.25
CA ASP A 255 17.77 -2.28 -11.92
C ASP A 255 18.37 -1.22 -12.86
N HIS A 256 17.71 -0.07 -13.02
CA HIS A 256 18.26 1.03 -13.79
C HIS A 256 19.52 1.60 -13.09
N PRO A 257 20.59 1.97 -13.81
CA PRO A 257 21.82 2.51 -13.21
C PRO A 257 21.60 3.69 -12.26
N LEU A 258 20.62 4.56 -12.56
CA LEU A 258 20.27 5.72 -11.76
C LEU A 258 19.41 5.37 -10.52
N ALA A 259 18.88 4.16 -10.41
CA ALA A 259 18.12 3.73 -9.25
C ALA A 259 19.05 3.50 -8.05
N LEU A 260 18.72 4.12 -6.91
CA LEU A 260 19.43 3.98 -5.65
C LEU A 260 18.68 3.06 -4.65
N GLY A 261 17.50 2.58 -5.03
CA GLY A 261 16.63 1.82 -4.13
C GLY A 261 15.96 2.70 -3.07
N LEU A 262 15.71 2.12 -1.90
CA LEU A 262 15.03 2.81 -0.80
C LEU A 262 15.87 3.92 -0.18
N ALA A 263 15.22 4.98 0.32
CA ALA A 263 15.81 5.95 1.22
C ALA A 263 15.52 5.62 2.70
N GLY A 264 16.29 6.23 3.59
CA GLY A 264 16.01 6.27 5.03
C GLY A 264 16.54 5.07 5.81
N MET A 265 15.85 4.72 6.90
CA MET A 265 16.32 3.85 7.98
C MET A 265 16.90 2.52 7.48
N HIS A 266 16.26 1.84 6.54
CA HIS A 266 16.68 0.55 5.99
C HIS A 266 17.11 0.65 4.52
N GLY A 267 17.33 1.88 4.03
CA GLY A 267 17.86 2.12 2.69
C GLY A 267 19.34 1.78 2.57
N PRO A 268 19.82 1.45 1.36
CA PRO A 268 21.24 1.23 1.12
C PRO A 268 22.07 2.44 1.55
N LYS A 269 23.28 2.17 2.07
CA LYS A 269 24.19 3.22 2.53
C LYS A 269 24.49 4.25 1.43
N TYR A 270 24.71 3.79 0.19
CA TYR A 270 24.97 4.67 -0.94
C TYR A 270 23.79 5.59 -1.27
N ALA A 271 22.54 5.15 -1.08
CA ALA A 271 21.35 5.98 -1.32
C ALA A 271 21.27 7.13 -0.31
N ASN A 272 21.45 6.81 0.97
CA ASN A 272 21.43 7.80 2.04
C ASN A 272 22.61 8.78 1.95
N LEU A 273 23.81 8.32 1.58
CA LEU A 273 24.96 9.18 1.33
C LEU A 273 24.73 10.11 0.13
N ALA A 274 24.11 9.63 -0.95
CA ALA A 274 23.76 10.47 -2.10
C ALA A 274 22.75 11.57 -1.70
N ILE A 275 21.75 11.27 -0.86
CA ILE A 275 20.86 12.27 -0.27
C ILE A 275 21.66 13.28 0.56
N HIS A 276 22.56 12.80 1.42
CA HIS A 276 23.36 13.66 2.30
C HIS A 276 24.27 14.63 1.53
N GLU A 277 24.87 14.17 0.42
CA GLU A 277 25.80 14.96 -0.41
C GLU A 277 25.09 15.82 -1.47
N SER A 278 23.76 15.68 -1.63
CA SER A 278 23.00 16.41 -2.65
C SER A 278 22.94 17.91 -2.40
N ASP A 279 22.72 18.68 -3.47
CA ASP A 279 22.44 20.13 -3.42
C ASP A 279 20.99 20.48 -3.78
N LEU A 280 20.25 19.50 -4.33
CA LEU A 280 18.82 19.60 -4.59
C LEU A 280 18.15 18.23 -4.31
N ILE A 281 17.14 18.22 -3.46
CA ILE A 281 16.20 17.10 -3.34
C ILE A 281 14.95 17.46 -4.15
N LEU A 282 14.66 16.68 -5.18
CA LEU A 282 13.42 16.75 -5.95
C LEU A 282 12.43 15.71 -5.39
N CYS A 283 11.60 16.14 -4.44
CA CYS A 283 10.57 15.31 -3.82
C CYS A 283 9.31 15.29 -4.69
N LEU A 284 8.93 14.11 -5.17
CA LEU A 284 7.83 13.92 -6.13
C LEU A 284 6.77 12.99 -5.57
N GLY A 285 5.66 13.54 -5.08
CA GLY A 285 4.54 12.77 -4.53
C GLY A 285 4.94 11.88 -3.34
N ALA A 286 5.84 12.37 -2.49
CA ALA A 286 6.34 11.66 -1.31
C ALA A 286 6.18 12.53 -0.07
N ARG A 287 5.81 11.90 1.05
CA ARG A 287 5.86 12.52 2.38
C ARG A 287 7.25 12.31 2.97
N PHE A 288 7.80 13.28 3.64
CA PHE A 288 9.05 13.12 4.39
C PHE A 288 8.76 12.44 5.75
N ASP A 289 8.37 11.17 5.76
CA ASP A 289 8.08 10.49 7.03
C ASP A 289 9.35 10.29 7.90
N ASP A 290 9.15 9.89 9.14
CA ASP A 290 10.24 9.77 10.12
C ASP A 290 11.19 8.61 9.83
N ARG A 291 10.78 7.61 9.04
CA ARG A 291 11.64 6.49 8.64
C ARG A 291 12.63 6.91 7.55
N VAL A 292 12.32 7.98 6.81
CA VAL A 292 13.19 8.52 5.76
C VAL A 292 13.92 9.78 6.24
N ALA A 293 13.19 10.79 6.71
CA ALA A 293 13.80 12.06 7.13
C ALA A 293 14.54 11.96 8.47
N GLY A 294 14.18 11.00 9.32
CA GLY A 294 14.83 10.76 10.61
C GLY A 294 14.98 12.04 11.43
N ASN A 295 16.22 12.51 11.59
CA ASN A 295 16.54 13.81 12.15
C ASN A 295 16.44 14.90 11.06
N VAL A 296 15.34 15.63 11.04
CA VAL A 296 15.04 16.64 10.02
C VAL A 296 16.14 17.69 9.86
N ARG A 297 16.83 18.10 10.96
CA ARG A 297 17.92 19.09 10.91
C ARG A 297 19.19 18.54 10.24
N ARG A 298 19.30 17.23 10.10
CA ARG A 298 20.44 16.52 9.52
C ARG A 298 20.10 15.84 8.21
N PHE A 299 18.84 15.97 7.76
CA PHE A 299 18.39 15.46 6.47
C PHE A 299 18.89 16.37 5.36
N ALA A 300 19.70 15.84 4.44
CA ALA A 300 20.24 16.56 3.27
C ALA A 300 20.70 18.01 3.57
N PRO A 301 21.64 18.23 4.52
CA PRO A 301 21.92 19.54 5.10
C PRO A 301 22.45 20.58 4.10
N GLY A 302 22.94 20.14 2.95
CA GLY A 302 23.44 21.02 1.87
C GLY A 302 22.44 21.26 0.75
N ALA A 303 21.25 20.63 0.82
CA ALA A 303 20.31 20.63 -0.30
C ALA A 303 19.18 21.66 -0.13
N ARG A 304 18.81 22.29 -1.25
CA ARG A 304 17.47 22.88 -1.36
C ARG A 304 16.46 21.75 -1.56
N VAL A 305 15.27 21.91 -1.03
CA VAL A 305 14.18 20.94 -1.19
C VAL A 305 13.12 21.53 -2.11
N ALA A 306 12.90 20.90 -3.25
CA ALA A 306 11.74 21.09 -4.09
C ALA A 306 10.71 20.00 -3.74
N HIS A 307 9.50 20.38 -3.38
CA HIS A 307 8.44 19.44 -3.00
C HIS A 307 7.21 19.62 -3.89
N VAL A 308 6.94 18.61 -4.70
CA VAL A 308 5.77 18.54 -5.57
C VAL A 308 4.79 17.55 -5.00
N ASP A 309 3.62 18.01 -4.60
CA ASP A 309 2.52 17.17 -4.09
C ASP A 309 1.16 17.72 -4.53
N ILE A 310 0.16 16.84 -4.63
CA ILE A 310 -1.22 17.22 -4.90
C ILE A 310 -1.89 17.80 -3.65
N ASP A 311 -1.40 17.41 -2.46
CA ASP A 311 -1.92 17.83 -1.16
C ASP A 311 -1.03 18.92 -0.57
N GLY A 312 -1.51 20.16 -0.60
CA GLY A 312 -0.81 21.30 -0.02
C GLY A 312 -0.50 21.16 1.48
N ALA A 313 -1.22 20.30 2.20
CA ALA A 313 -0.99 20.04 3.62
C ALA A 313 0.29 19.21 3.89
N GLU A 314 0.87 18.57 2.88
CA GLU A 314 2.15 17.87 3.02
C GLU A 314 3.36 18.81 2.86
N ILE A 315 3.18 19.98 2.24
CA ILE A 315 4.22 20.99 2.10
C ILE A 315 4.58 21.57 3.47
N ASP A 316 5.88 21.67 3.77
CA ASP A 316 6.43 22.17 5.06
C ASP A 316 6.00 21.39 6.32
N LYS A 317 5.31 20.27 6.17
CA LYS A 317 4.82 19.49 7.31
C LYS A 317 5.93 18.92 8.18
N ARG A 318 7.05 18.49 7.60
CA ARG A 318 8.18 17.91 8.32
C ARG A 318 9.54 18.50 7.92
N VAL A 319 9.80 18.60 6.64
CA VAL A 319 11.04 19.14 6.09
C VAL A 319 10.72 20.47 5.46
N GLN A 320 11.55 21.50 5.75
CA GLN A 320 11.38 22.81 5.15
C GLN A 320 11.51 22.73 3.63
N THR A 321 10.52 23.22 2.93
CA THR A 321 10.48 23.27 1.47
C THR A 321 11.01 24.62 0.98
N HIS A 322 11.91 24.60 0.03
CA HIS A 322 12.47 25.81 -0.59
C HIS A 322 11.74 26.17 -1.89
N LEU A 323 11.20 25.17 -2.55
CA LEU A 323 10.50 25.27 -3.83
C LEU A 323 9.22 24.44 -3.75
N PRO A 324 8.14 24.98 -3.14
CA PRO A 324 6.85 24.30 -3.10
C PRO A 324 6.17 24.33 -4.47
N LEU A 325 5.50 23.23 -4.84
CA LEU A 325 4.65 23.20 -6.01
C LEU A 325 3.46 22.26 -5.75
N VAL A 326 2.28 22.83 -5.58
CA VAL A 326 1.04 22.08 -5.41
C VAL A 326 0.41 21.82 -6.78
N GLY A 327 0.15 20.56 -7.10
CA GLY A 327 -0.49 20.20 -8.38
C GLY A 327 -0.39 18.73 -8.72
N HIS A 328 -1.16 18.33 -9.72
CA HIS A 328 -1.18 16.96 -10.21
C HIS A 328 0.18 16.59 -10.84
N LEU A 329 0.86 15.60 -10.26
CA LEU A 329 2.27 15.30 -10.57
C LEU A 329 2.53 15.07 -12.06
N LYS A 330 1.64 14.36 -12.76
CA LYS A 330 1.79 14.15 -14.21
C LYS A 330 1.80 15.46 -14.98
N ARG A 331 0.90 16.39 -14.64
CA ARG A 331 0.86 17.73 -15.26
C ARG A 331 2.16 18.52 -14.98
N VAL A 332 2.61 18.47 -13.72
CA VAL A 332 3.88 19.11 -13.33
C VAL A 332 5.05 18.56 -14.14
N LEU A 333 5.20 17.24 -14.18
CA LEU A 333 6.30 16.60 -14.92
C LEU A 333 6.21 16.86 -16.43
N THR A 334 5.02 16.83 -17.02
CA THR A 334 4.81 17.21 -18.42
C THR A 334 5.28 18.65 -18.67
N ARG A 335 4.88 19.58 -17.79
CA ARG A 335 5.27 20.98 -17.91
C ARG A 335 6.78 21.19 -17.73
N LEU A 336 7.40 20.48 -16.80
CA LEU A 336 8.86 20.53 -16.63
C LEU A 336 9.59 20.03 -17.88
N LEU A 337 9.12 18.93 -18.50
CA LEU A 337 9.71 18.37 -19.72
C LEU A 337 9.62 19.30 -20.94
N GLU A 338 8.66 20.23 -20.96
CA GLU A 338 8.57 21.28 -21.98
C GLU A 338 9.60 22.40 -21.80
N LEU A 339 10.03 22.65 -20.56
CA LEU A 339 10.82 23.84 -20.19
C LEU A 339 12.26 23.52 -19.80
N VAL A 340 12.53 22.31 -19.32
CA VAL A 340 13.88 21.90 -18.87
C VAL A 340 14.66 21.35 -20.04
N GLU A 341 15.76 22.02 -20.39
CA GLU A 341 16.75 21.43 -21.29
C GLU A 341 17.51 20.31 -20.57
N PRO A 342 17.83 19.20 -21.25
CA PRO A 342 18.60 18.11 -20.68
C PRO A 342 19.95 18.59 -20.12
N VAL A 343 20.20 18.33 -18.84
CA VAL A 343 21.44 18.71 -18.16
C VAL A 343 22.21 17.46 -17.78
N ARG A 344 23.40 17.27 -18.37
CA ARG A 344 24.28 16.16 -18.03
C ARG A 344 25.14 16.45 -16.81
N ARG A 345 25.31 15.44 -15.93
CA ARG A 345 26.01 15.59 -14.65
C ARG A 345 27.03 14.45 -14.43
N PRO A 346 28.04 14.32 -15.32
CA PRO A 346 28.94 13.16 -15.29
C PRO A 346 29.73 13.05 -13.98
N ASP A 347 30.18 14.16 -13.39
CA ASP A 347 30.93 14.15 -12.13
C ASP A 347 30.07 13.65 -10.97
N TRP A 348 28.79 14.05 -10.92
CA TRP A 348 27.86 13.58 -9.92
C TRP A 348 27.55 12.09 -10.09
N LEU A 349 27.30 11.64 -11.31
CA LEU A 349 27.08 10.22 -11.56
C LEU A 349 28.31 9.39 -11.22
N ALA A 350 29.52 9.85 -11.55
CA ALA A 350 30.76 9.18 -11.17
C ALA A 350 30.87 9.03 -9.64
N ARG A 351 30.51 10.10 -8.89
CA ARG A 351 30.47 10.04 -7.41
C ARG A 351 29.44 9.04 -6.89
N VAL A 352 28.24 9.05 -7.45
CA VAL A 352 27.17 8.13 -7.05
C VAL A 352 27.55 6.67 -7.34
N PHE A 353 28.16 6.39 -8.48
CA PHE A 353 28.63 5.04 -8.82
C PHE A 353 29.81 4.61 -7.93
N ASP A 354 30.70 5.52 -7.54
CA ASP A 354 31.73 5.26 -6.53
C ASP A 354 31.13 4.89 -5.17
N LEU A 355 30.08 5.61 -4.73
CA LEU A 355 29.34 5.26 -3.50
C LEU A 355 28.72 3.85 -3.59
N LYS A 356 28.09 3.51 -4.73
CA LYS A 356 27.52 2.17 -4.95
C LYS A 356 28.60 1.09 -4.91
N ALA A 357 29.75 1.33 -5.51
CA ALA A 357 30.86 0.39 -5.55
C ALA A 357 31.52 0.18 -4.17
N ARG A 358 31.64 1.23 -3.36
CA ARG A 358 32.23 1.17 -2.02
C ARG A 358 31.30 0.57 -0.96
N HIS A 359 30.00 0.70 -1.14
CA HIS A 359 28.99 0.30 -0.17
C HIS A 359 27.89 -0.57 -0.80
N PRO A 360 28.26 -1.69 -1.46
CA PRO A 360 27.26 -2.50 -2.15
C PRO A 360 26.26 -3.08 -1.15
N LEU A 361 24.98 -3.09 -1.52
CA LEU A 361 23.96 -3.84 -0.79
C LEU A 361 24.01 -5.29 -1.27
N ALA A 362 24.66 -6.13 -0.50
CA ALA A 362 24.77 -7.56 -0.78
C ALA A 362 24.24 -8.39 0.41
N PRO A 363 23.61 -9.54 0.16
CA PRO A 363 23.29 -10.46 1.25
C PRO A 363 24.61 -10.95 1.88
N PRO A 364 24.60 -11.31 3.17
CA PRO A 364 25.70 -12.05 3.78
C PRO A 364 26.02 -13.32 2.99
N ALA A 365 27.25 -13.82 3.12
CA ALA A 365 27.62 -15.10 2.53
C ALA A 365 26.71 -16.21 3.08
N ASP A 366 26.31 -17.13 2.20
CA ASP A 366 25.56 -18.31 2.63
C ASP A 366 26.44 -19.19 3.53
N GLU A 367 25.83 -19.77 4.55
CA GLU A 367 26.44 -20.73 5.47
C GLU A 367 25.78 -22.09 5.29
N ASP A 368 26.55 -23.15 5.40
CA ASP A 368 26.06 -24.53 5.32
C ASP A 368 25.00 -24.80 6.41
N GLY A 369 23.91 -25.41 6.02
CA GLY A 369 22.86 -25.87 6.93
C GLY A 369 21.88 -24.80 7.43
N VAL A 370 21.99 -23.53 7.00
CA VAL A 370 21.07 -22.47 7.43
C VAL A 370 20.56 -21.64 6.26
N ILE A 371 19.25 -21.38 6.24
CA ILE A 371 18.62 -20.49 5.24
C ILE A 371 18.75 -19.05 5.74
N ARG A 372 19.51 -18.22 5.00
CA ARG A 372 19.55 -16.80 5.25
C ARG A 372 18.35 -16.11 4.60
N PRO A 373 17.61 -15.23 5.33
CA PRO A 373 16.41 -14.60 4.80
C PRO A 373 16.67 -13.76 3.53
N GLN A 374 17.81 -13.09 3.43
CA GLN A 374 18.18 -12.29 2.26
C GLN A 374 18.37 -13.17 1.01
N SER A 375 19.05 -14.31 1.14
CA SER A 375 19.26 -15.27 0.05
C SER A 375 17.93 -15.91 -0.38
N LEU A 376 17.07 -16.27 0.57
CA LEU A 376 15.71 -16.75 0.32
C LEU A 376 14.90 -15.72 -0.49
N ILE A 377 14.85 -14.47 -0.03
CA ILE A 377 14.10 -13.39 -0.70
C ILE A 377 14.58 -13.18 -2.14
N ARG A 378 15.89 -13.19 -2.37
CA ARG A 378 16.45 -13.10 -3.74
C ARG A 378 16.06 -14.31 -4.59
N ALA A 379 16.06 -15.50 -4.04
CA ALA A 379 15.61 -16.71 -4.74
C ALA A 379 14.12 -16.63 -5.09
N VAL A 380 13.28 -16.17 -4.16
CA VAL A 380 11.86 -15.93 -4.39
C VAL A 380 11.64 -14.94 -5.54
N GLY A 381 12.34 -13.78 -5.51
CA GLY A 381 12.20 -12.77 -6.56
C GLY A 381 12.57 -13.31 -7.95
N ARG A 382 13.68 -14.06 -8.06
CA ARG A 382 14.09 -14.69 -9.32
C ARG A 382 13.08 -15.73 -9.81
N ALA A 383 12.59 -16.58 -8.91
CA ALA A 383 11.66 -17.66 -9.26
C ALA A 383 10.24 -17.14 -9.56
N ALA A 384 9.82 -16.06 -8.94
CA ALA A 384 8.52 -15.42 -9.19
C ALA A 384 8.45 -14.79 -10.59
N GLY A 385 9.57 -14.20 -11.05
CA GLY A 385 9.68 -13.52 -12.35
C GLY A 385 9.22 -12.06 -12.31
N ASP A 386 9.56 -11.31 -13.36
CA ASP A 386 9.41 -9.85 -13.42
C ASP A 386 7.95 -9.36 -13.45
N GLU A 387 7.03 -10.22 -13.88
CA GLU A 387 5.59 -9.92 -13.99
C GLU A 387 4.81 -10.25 -12.70
N ALA A 388 5.49 -10.81 -11.68
CA ALA A 388 4.83 -11.16 -10.43
C ALA A 388 4.44 -9.91 -9.63
N VAL A 389 3.30 -9.98 -8.96
CA VAL A 389 2.89 -9.02 -7.93
C VAL A 389 3.37 -9.54 -6.59
N ILE A 390 4.33 -8.87 -6.01
CA ILE A 390 4.86 -9.18 -4.69
C ILE A 390 4.06 -8.41 -3.65
N VAL A 391 3.48 -9.12 -2.71
CA VAL A 391 2.81 -8.55 -1.55
C VAL A 391 3.64 -8.87 -0.32
N THR A 392 3.91 -7.90 0.52
CA THR A 392 4.59 -8.16 1.79
C THR A 392 3.67 -7.94 2.97
N ASP A 393 3.85 -8.73 4.00
CA ASP A 393 3.40 -8.37 5.34
C ASP A 393 4.46 -7.48 6.02
N VAL A 394 4.32 -7.18 7.30
CA VAL A 394 5.13 -6.20 8.02
C VAL A 394 6.10 -6.86 9.01
N GLY A 395 7.38 -6.48 8.91
CA GLY A 395 8.47 -6.99 9.74
C GLY A 395 9.82 -6.97 9.01
N GLN A 396 10.80 -7.73 9.49
CA GLN A 396 12.12 -7.84 8.84
C GLN A 396 12.00 -8.34 7.40
N HIS A 397 11.12 -9.32 7.14
CA HIS A 397 10.85 -9.85 5.80
C HIS A 397 10.40 -8.77 4.80
N GLN A 398 9.63 -7.77 5.25
CA GLN A 398 9.22 -6.62 4.45
C GLN A 398 10.44 -5.81 4.01
N MET A 399 11.34 -5.52 4.94
CA MET A 399 12.53 -4.71 4.65
C MET A 399 13.51 -5.47 3.75
N TRP A 400 13.73 -6.76 4.00
CA TRP A 400 14.54 -7.60 3.09
C TRP A 400 13.91 -7.72 1.70
N ALA A 401 12.57 -7.86 1.62
CA ALA A 401 11.89 -7.84 0.32
C ALA A 401 12.08 -6.50 -0.40
N ALA A 402 11.96 -5.39 0.32
CA ALA A 402 12.18 -4.06 -0.24
C ALA A 402 13.64 -3.83 -0.70
N GLN A 403 14.63 -4.42 0.00
CA GLN A 403 16.05 -4.33 -0.34
C GLN A 403 16.44 -5.25 -1.51
N PHE A 404 15.91 -6.47 -1.58
CA PHE A 404 16.44 -7.53 -2.45
C PHE A 404 15.51 -7.99 -3.57
N ILE A 405 14.22 -7.63 -3.58
CA ILE A 405 13.34 -7.83 -4.72
C ILE A 405 13.55 -6.70 -5.72
N VAL A 406 13.82 -7.05 -6.97
CA VAL A 406 13.90 -6.09 -8.08
C VAL A 406 12.47 -5.88 -8.63
N SER A 407 11.96 -4.68 -8.53
CA SER A 407 10.67 -4.30 -9.11
C SER A 407 10.88 -3.34 -10.29
N ARG A 408 10.30 -3.67 -11.44
CA ARG A 408 10.46 -2.90 -12.69
C ARG A 408 9.21 -2.17 -13.12
N ARG A 409 8.09 -2.43 -12.41
CA ARG A 409 6.77 -1.91 -12.80
C ARG A 409 6.01 -1.35 -11.60
N PRO A 410 5.26 -0.28 -11.79
CA PRO A 410 4.39 0.25 -10.74
C PRO A 410 3.30 -0.77 -10.37
N ARG A 411 2.83 -0.73 -9.14
CA ARG A 411 1.77 -1.61 -8.62
C ARG A 411 2.10 -3.10 -8.63
N HIS A 412 3.41 -3.46 -8.72
CA HIS A 412 3.90 -4.83 -8.60
C HIS A 412 4.59 -5.12 -7.26
N PHE A 413 4.68 -4.15 -6.38
CA PHE A 413 5.14 -4.31 -5.00
C PHE A 413 4.13 -3.65 -4.06
N LEU A 414 3.40 -4.45 -3.29
CA LEU A 414 2.32 -3.99 -2.40
C LEU A 414 2.71 -4.24 -0.95
N SER A 415 2.58 -3.22 -0.11
CA SER A 415 3.00 -3.30 1.28
C SER A 415 2.29 -2.25 2.13
N SER A 416 2.14 -2.48 3.43
CA SER A 416 1.69 -1.46 4.38
C SER A 416 2.90 -0.61 4.80
N GLY A 417 3.04 0.57 4.23
CA GLY A 417 4.21 1.44 4.46
C GLY A 417 4.02 2.43 5.60
N GLY A 418 2.90 3.13 5.62
CA GLY A 418 2.66 4.22 6.57
C GLY A 418 2.26 3.76 7.97
N LEU A 419 1.27 2.88 8.08
CA LEU A 419 0.83 2.34 9.37
C LEU A 419 1.67 1.14 9.81
N GLY A 420 2.19 0.36 8.86
CA GLY A 420 3.01 -0.82 9.19
C GLY A 420 2.21 -1.93 9.85
N THR A 421 1.07 -2.29 9.29
CA THR A 421 0.10 -3.20 9.89
C THR A 421 0.51 -4.65 9.68
N MET A 422 0.87 -5.36 10.75
CA MET A 422 1.00 -6.82 10.75
C MET A 422 -0.37 -7.48 10.50
N GLY A 423 -0.38 -8.53 9.66
CA GLY A 423 -1.61 -9.20 9.23
C GLY A 423 -2.22 -8.61 7.95
N TYR A 424 -1.62 -7.56 7.39
CA TYR A 424 -2.00 -6.97 6.11
C TYR A 424 -1.82 -7.93 4.93
N GLY A 425 -0.72 -8.68 4.92
CA GLY A 425 -0.20 -9.34 3.72
C GLY A 425 -1.14 -10.35 3.09
N LEU A 426 -1.70 -11.30 3.87
CA LEU A 426 -2.52 -12.38 3.33
C LEU A 426 -3.81 -11.88 2.69
N PRO A 427 -4.64 -11.05 3.36
CA PRO A 427 -5.84 -10.51 2.73
C PRO A 427 -5.53 -9.52 1.60
N ALA A 428 -4.44 -8.75 1.67
CA ALA A 428 -4.03 -7.88 0.56
C ALA A 428 -3.61 -8.70 -0.69
N ALA A 429 -2.92 -9.82 -0.51
CA ALA A 429 -2.59 -10.74 -1.60
C ALA A 429 -3.85 -11.36 -2.23
N LEU A 430 -4.83 -11.71 -1.40
CA LEU A 430 -6.15 -12.15 -1.84
C LEU A 430 -6.81 -11.07 -2.73
N GLY A 431 -6.88 -9.83 -2.25
CA GLY A 431 -7.44 -8.70 -2.99
C GLY A 431 -6.71 -8.41 -4.29
N ALA A 432 -5.37 -8.43 -4.26
CA ALA A 432 -4.54 -8.27 -5.45
C ALA A 432 -4.81 -9.36 -6.50
N GLN A 433 -4.95 -10.63 -6.08
CA GLN A 433 -5.25 -11.74 -6.98
C GLN A 433 -6.65 -11.64 -7.58
N VAL A 434 -7.64 -11.17 -6.81
CA VAL A 434 -8.98 -10.90 -7.33
C VAL A 434 -8.96 -9.80 -8.38
N GLY A 435 -8.18 -8.74 -8.14
CA GLY A 435 -8.04 -7.61 -9.07
C GLY A 435 -7.21 -7.89 -10.31
N ARG A 436 -6.27 -8.85 -10.21
CA ARG A 436 -5.39 -9.28 -11.30
C ARG A 436 -5.38 -10.81 -11.43
N PRO A 437 -6.45 -11.40 -11.95
CA PRO A 437 -6.63 -12.87 -11.96
C PRO A 437 -5.54 -13.61 -12.73
N GLU A 438 -4.96 -13.00 -13.77
CA GLU A 438 -3.90 -13.59 -14.58
C GLU A 438 -2.48 -13.38 -14.02
N ALA A 439 -2.34 -12.53 -12.98
CA ALA A 439 -1.03 -12.27 -12.40
C ALA A 439 -0.62 -13.39 -11.43
N ARG A 440 0.69 -13.65 -11.36
CA ARG A 440 1.26 -14.43 -10.28
C ARG A 440 1.39 -13.54 -9.05
N VAL A 441 0.54 -13.76 -8.03
CA VAL A 441 0.62 -13.04 -6.76
C VAL A 441 1.40 -13.87 -5.75
N VAL A 442 2.46 -13.28 -5.19
CA VAL A 442 3.34 -13.91 -4.21
C VAL A 442 3.32 -13.10 -2.92
N LEU A 443 2.87 -13.70 -1.84
CA LEU A 443 2.94 -13.14 -0.51
C LEU A 443 4.25 -13.53 0.17
N ILE A 444 4.99 -12.55 0.66
CA ILE A 444 6.14 -12.73 1.54
C ILE A 444 5.73 -12.22 2.93
N THR A 445 5.64 -13.13 3.90
CA THR A 445 5.17 -12.82 5.26
C THR A 445 6.11 -13.40 6.32
N GLY A 446 6.03 -12.90 7.54
CA GLY A 446 6.68 -13.50 8.71
C GLY A 446 5.71 -14.41 9.47
N ASP A 447 6.28 -15.29 10.29
CA ASP A 447 5.53 -16.23 11.14
C ASP A 447 4.54 -15.53 12.11
N GLY A 448 4.92 -14.38 12.64
CA GLY A 448 4.04 -13.58 13.52
C GLY A 448 2.91 -12.88 12.77
N SER A 449 3.23 -12.21 11.66
CA SER A 449 2.26 -11.47 10.86
C SER A 449 1.23 -12.39 10.21
N PHE A 450 1.67 -13.53 9.69
CA PHE A 450 0.80 -14.50 9.03
C PHE A 450 -0.32 -15.01 9.94
N GLN A 451 -0.04 -15.18 11.24
CA GLN A 451 -1.03 -15.66 12.20
C GLN A 451 -2.18 -14.69 12.44
N MET A 452 -2.00 -13.38 12.19
CA MET A 452 -3.01 -12.37 12.52
C MET A 452 -4.25 -12.40 11.61
N ASN A 453 -4.12 -12.89 10.38
CA ASN A 453 -5.22 -13.05 9.43
C ASN A 453 -5.20 -14.40 8.72
N ILE A 454 -4.68 -15.43 9.39
CA ILE A 454 -4.50 -16.78 8.85
C ILE A 454 -5.82 -17.40 8.37
N GLN A 455 -6.95 -17.02 8.93
CA GLN A 455 -8.29 -17.50 8.57
C GLN A 455 -8.64 -17.17 7.10
N GLU A 456 -8.00 -16.20 6.48
CA GLU A 456 -8.23 -15.86 5.07
C GLU A 456 -7.69 -16.93 4.10
N LEU A 457 -6.95 -17.93 4.59
CA LEU A 457 -6.67 -19.15 3.82
C LEU A 457 -7.96 -19.85 3.37
N ALA A 458 -9.02 -19.81 4.19
CA ALA A 458 -10.33 -20.32 3.80
C ALA A 458 -10.91 -19.54 2.62
N THR A 459 -10.81 -18.21 2.63
CA THR A 459 -11.28 -17.36 1.54
C THR A 459 -10.50 -17.61 0.24
N ILE A 460 -9.18 -17.75 0.33
CA ILE A 460 -8.31 -18.11 -0.79
C ILE A 460 -8.72 -19.45 -1.38
N ARG A 461 -8.94 -20.46 -0.53
CA ARG A 461 -9.33 -21.79 -0.96
C ARG A 461 -10.71 -21.83 -1.61
N GLU A 462 -11.68 -21.18 -0.99
CA GLU A 462 -13.06 -21.13 -1.49
C GLU A 462 -13.16 -20.50 -2.88
N ASN A 463 -12.38 -19.45 -3.13
CA ASN A 463 -12.34 -18.75 -4.41
C ASN A 463 -11.28 -19.28 -5.38
N ASN A 464 -10.56 -20.34 -5.00
CA ASN A 464 -9.48 -20.96 -5.77
C ASN A 464 -8.43 -19.94 -6.30
N LEU A 465 -8.06 -18.98 -5.45
CA LEU A 465 -7.12 -17.92 -5.81
C LEU A 465 -5.69 -18.46 -5.80
N PRO A 466 -4.92 -18.38 -6.90
CA PRO A 466 -3.60 -19.00 -7.00
C PRO A 466 -2.49 -18.21 -6.27
N VAL A 467 -2.77 -17.69 -5.10
CA VAL A 467 -1.81 -16.97 -4.25
C VAL A 467 -0.72 -17.92 -3.74
N LYS A 468 0.55 -17.53 -3.93
CA LYS A 468 1.71 -18.26 -3.40
C LYS A 468 2.21 -17.60 -2.14
N VAL A 469 2.16 -18.34 -1.02
CA VAL A 469 2.53 -17.83 0.30
C VAL A 469 3.92 -18.32 0.68
N ILE A 470 4.84 -17.40 0.97
CA ILE A 470 6.19 -17.67 1.48
C ILE A 470 6.28 -17.11 2.90
N ILE A 471 6.43 -17.99 3.88
CA ILE A 471 6.65 -17.59 5.28
C ILE A 471 8.15 -17.58 5.57
N VAL A 472 8.68 -16.39 5.87
CA VAL A 472 10.05 -16.19 6.39
C VAL A 472 9.99 -16.40 7.90
N ASN A 473 10.16 -17.64 8.33
CA ASN A 473 9.90 -18.10 9.69
C ASN A 473 11.18 -18.10 10.52
N ASN A 474 11.43 -17.03 11.26
CA ASN A 474 12.58 -16.90 12.16
C ASN A 474 12.29 -17.25 13.62
N GLY A 475 11.06 -17.67 13.97
CA GLY A 475 10.68 -18.05 15.31
C GLY A 475 10.53 -16.90 16.30
N CYS A 476 10.40 -15.65 15.81
CA CYS A 476 10.30 -14.47 16.68
C CYS A 476 9.62 -13.28 15.99
N LEU A 477 9.27 -12.27 16.78
CA LEU A 477 8.93 -10.93 16.29
C LEU A 477 10.23 -10.20 15.90
N GLY A 478 10.77 -10.55 14.73
CA GLY A 478 12.16 -10.25 14.35
C GLY A 478 12.53 -8.78 14.39
N MET A 479 11.67 -7.85 13.93
CA MET A 479 11.96 -6.41 14.00
C MET A 479 12.01 -5.92 15.46
N VAL A 480 11.12 -6.41 16.32
CA VAL A 480 11.11 -6.06 17.75
C VAL A 480 12.35 -6.65 18.44
N ARG A 481 12.71 -7.93 18.11
CA ARG A 481 13.93 -8.56 18.58
C ARG A 481 15.18 -7.74 18.22
N GLN A 482 15.29 -7.28 16.96
CA GLN A 482 16.40 -6.44 16.50
C GLN A 482 16.51 -5.14 17.30
N TRP A 483 15.39 -4.48 17.59
CA TRP A 483 15.38 -3.27 18.40
C TRP A 483 15.77 -3.55 19.85
N GLN A 484 15.31 -4.66 20.43
CA GLN A 484 15.72 -5.10 21.77
C GLN A 484 17.21 -5.46 21.82
N GLU A 485 17.75 -6.02 20.74
CA GLU A 485 19.18 -6.28 20.63
C GLU A 485 20.00 -4.98 20.63
N PHE A 486 19.65 -4.03 19.76
CA PHE A 486 20.45 -2.81 19.58
C PHE A 486 20.28 -1.78 20.68
N PHE A 487 19.07 -1.65 21.24
CA PHE A 487 18.74 -0.54 22.12
C PHE A 487 18.37 -0.94 23.56
N TYR A 488 18.16 -2.24 23.82
CA TYR A 488 17.70 -2.74 25.12
C TYR A 488 18.55 -3.89 25.65
N HIS A 489 19.86 -3.91 25.34
CA HIS A 489 20.84 -4.85 25.90
C HIS A 489 20.45 -6.33 25.75
N ARG A 490 19.82 -6.70 24.60
CA ARG A 490 19.34 -8.07 24.32
C ARG A 490 18.30 -8.59 25.32
N ARG A 491 17.56 -7.69 25.95
CA ARG A 491 16.47 -8.08 26.86
C ARG A 491 15.22 -8.41 26.07
N TYR A 492 15.16 -9.62 25.54
CA TYR A 492 14.10 -10.12 24.65
C TYR A 492 12.83 -10.42 25.44
N SER A 493 11.98 -9.41 25.65
CA SER A 493 10.72 -9.54 26.38
C SER A 493 9.58 -9.87 25.42
N GLN A 494 9.01 -11.07 25.53
CA GLN A 494 7.84 -11.55 24.77
C GLN A 494 7.97 -11.49 23.24
N THR A 495 9.17 -11.61 22.71
CA THR A 495 9.46 -11.52 21.27
C THR A 495 9.90 -12.83 20.63
N ILE A 496 10.33 -13.80 21.43
CA ILE A 496 10.72 -15.13 20.95
C ILE A 496 9.58 -16.11 21.26
N TRP A 497 9.16 -16.84 20.25
CA TRP A 497 8.08 -17.81 20.40
C TRP A 497 8.54 -19.03 21.19
N LYS A 498 7.82 -19.39 22.23
CA LYS A 498 8.02 -20.66 22.96
C LYS A 498 7.44 -21.86 22.23
N PHE A 499 6.45 -21.61 21.38
CA PHE A 499 5.78 -22.60 20.54
C PHE A 499 5.51 -21.98 19.17
N MET A 500 5.82 -22.70 18.11
CA MET A 500 5.52 -22.32 16.74
C MET A 500 4.67 -23.38 16.09
N PRO A 501 3.49 -23.01 15.57
CA PRO A 501 2.62 -23.98 14.89
C PRO A 501 3.29 -24.50 13.61
N ASP A 502 2.81 -25.65 13.14
CA ASP A 502 3.19 -26.17 11.84
C ASP A 502 2.31 -25.55 10.75
N PHE A 503 2.84 -24.55 10.04
CA PHE A 503 2.06 -23.85 9.03
C PHE A 503 1.78 -24.71 7.79
N ALA A 504 2.61 -25.72 7.50
CA ALA A 504 2.32 -26.66 6.42
C ALA A 504 1.13 -27.55 6.77
N VAL A 505 1.05 -28.02 8.01
CA VAL A 505 -0.10 -28.78 8.52
C VAL A 505 -1.36 -27.92 8.54
N ILE A 506 -1.26 -26.66 8.98
CA ILE A 506 -2.38 -25.73 8.98
C ILE A 506 -2.89 -25.48 7.55
N ALA A 507 -2.01 -25.25 6.59
CA ALA A 507 -2.39 -25.11 5.19
C ALA A 507 -3.16 -26.35 4.69
N GLY A 508 -2.69 -27.55 5.03
CA GLY A 508 -3.39 -28.80 4.76
C GLY A 508 -4.80 -28.85 5.38
N GLY A 509 -4.96 -28.33 6.61
CA GLY A 509 -6.27 -28.21 7.27
C GLY A 509 -7.26 -27.29 6.53
N TYR A 510 -6.75 -26.28 5.82
CA TYR A 510 -7.53 -25.42 4.92
C TYR A 510 -7.66 -25.98 3.50
N GLY A 511 -7.09 -27.15 3.21
CA GLY A 511 -7.13 -27.78 1.89
C GLY A 511 -6.17 -27.17 0.88
N LEU A 512 -5.09 -26.53 1.34
CA LEU A 512 -4.01 -26.01 0.51
C LEU A 512 -2.76 -26.89 0.63
N PRO A 513 -2.00 -27.13 -0.46
CA PRO A 513 -0.69 -27.74 -0.34
C PRO A 513 0.25 -26.85 0.48
N GLY A 514 0.91 -27.44 1.46
CA GLY A 514 1.89 -26.77 2.32
C GLY A 514 3.16 -27.60 2.46
N ARG A 515 4.31 -26.95 2.41
CA ARG A 515 5.61 -27.59 2.65
C ARG A 515 6.43 -26.74 3.62
N ARG A 516 7.22 -27.39 4.47
CA ARG A 516 8.24 -26.74 5.30
C ARG A 516 9.62 -27.15 4.82
N ILE A 517 10.53 -26.19 4.79
CA ILE A 517 11.95 -26.39 4.49
C ILE A 517 12.82 -25.72 5.57
N SER A 518 14.02 -26.28 5.78
CA SER A 518 15.02 -25.76 6.72
C SER A 518 16.44 -25.84 6.19
N ASP A 519 16.65 -26.51 5.06
CA ASP A 519 17.97 -26.66 4.41
C ASP A 519 18.06 -25.72 3.19
N PRO A 520 19.14 -24.95 3.03
CA PRO A 520 19.37 -24.11 1.86
C PRO A 520 19.27 -24.85 0.52
N ALA A 521 19.68 -26.12 0.47
CA ALA A 521 19.60 -26.95 -0.73
C ALA A 521 18.15 -27.21 -1.19
N GLU A 522 17.18 -27.14 -0.28
CA GLU A 522 15.76 -27.32 -0.60
C GLU A 522 15.11 -26.08 -1.23
N VAL A 523 15.69 -24.88 -1.06
CA VAL A 523 15.05 -23.61 -1.45
C VAL A 523 14.70 -23.60 -2.94
N GLY A 524 15.65 -23.91 -3.81
CA GLY A 524 15.41 -23.94 -5.27
C GLY A 524 14.30 -24.91 -5.66
N PRO A 525 14.43 -26.22 -5.36
CA PRO A 525 13.42 -27.21 -5.66
C PRO A 525 12.03 -26.90 -5.07
N ALA A 526 11.97 -26.39 -3.83
CA ALA A 526 10.69 -26.08 -3.21
C ALA A 526 9.98 -24.86 -3.86
N LEU A 527 10.72 -23.85 -4.28
CA LEU A 527 10.18 -22.72 -5.03
C LEU A 527 9.71 -23.16 -6.42
N GLU A 528 10.46 -24.00 -7.11
CA GLU A 528 10.06 -24.55 -8.40
C GLU A 528 8.76 -25.36 -8.29
N GLU A 529 8.66 -26.24 -7.30
CA GLU A 529 7.45 -27.00 -7.00
C GLU A 529 6.27 -26.05 -6.70
N LEU A 530 6.46 -25.07 -5.81
CA LEU A 530 5.40 -24.13 -5.43
C LEU A 530 4.86 -23.33 -6.61
N PHE A 531 5.75 -22.80 -7.46
CA PHE A 531 5.34 -21.96 -8.59
C PHE A 531 4.79 -22.74 -9.78
N ASN A 532 5.14 -24.02 -9.94
CA ASN A 532 4.61 -24.90 -10.97
C ASN A 532 3.31 -25.61 -10.55
N THR A 533 3.01 -25.67 -9.25
CA THR A 533 1.76 -26.26 -8.74
C THR A 533 0.59 -25.34 -9.04
N PRO A 534 -0.46 -25.77 -9.75
CA PRO A 534 -1.68 -24.97 -9.95
C PRO A 534 -2.38 -24.61 -8.63
N GLY A 535 -3.07 -23.45 -8.63
CA GLY A 535 -3.82 -22.98 -7.47
C GLY A 535 -2.96 -22.41 -6.34
N PRO A 536 -3.53 -22.19 -5.15
CA PRO A 536 -2.81 -21.66 -3.98
C PRO A 536 -1.80 -22.66 -3.43
N GLY A 537 -0.78 -22.15 -2.74
CA GLY A 537 0.20 -23.01 -2.05
C GLY A 537 1.00 -22.22 -1.01
N LEU A 538 1.56 -22.93 -0.02
CA LEU A 538 2.29 -22.34 1.09
C LEU A 538 3.65 -23.03 1.27
N LEU A 539 4.69 -22.20 1.43
CA LEU A 539 6.04 -22.64 1.78
C LEU A 539 6.48 -21.96 3.09
N ASP A 540 6.65 -22.77 4.15
CA ASP A 540 7.18 -22.35 5.45
C ASP A 540 8.71 -22.54 5.46
N CYS A 541 9.47 -21.43 5.34
CA CYS A 541 10.92 -21.44 5.30
C CYS A 541 11.50 -21.08 6.66
N ARG A 542 12.14 -22.06 7.34
CA ARG A 542 12.85 -21.81 8.58
C ARG A 542 14.15 -21.07 8.27
N VAL A 543 14.28 -19.85 8.79
CA VAL A 543 15.46 -18.99 8.58
C VAL A 543 16.17 -18.68 9.90
N VAL A 544 17.38 -18.17 9.80
CA VAL A 544 18.17 -17.73 10.96
C VAL A 544 17.45 -16.66 11.74
N MET A 545 17.34 -16.85 13.08
CA MET A 545 16.65 -15.92 13.98
C MET A 545 17.44 -14.62 14.20
N GLU A 546 18.77 -14.74 14.27
CA GLU A 546 19.69 -13.68 14.68
C GLU A 546 19.92 -12.62 13.61
N GLU A 547 19.51 -12.88 12.37
CA GLU A 547 19.67 -11.93 11.27
C GLU A 547 18.97 -10.59 11.56
N ASN A 548 19.72 -9.53 11.24
CA ASN A 548 19.24 -8.14 11.36
C ASN A 548 19.09 -7.49 9.98
N VAL A 549 18.16 -6.56 9.87
CA VAL A 549 18.02 -5.72 8.66
C VAL A 549 19.08 -4.64 8.71
N LEU A 550 20.08 -4.76 7.86
CA LEU A 550 21.21 -3.82 7.74
C LEU A 550 21.38 -3.39 6.27
N PRO A 551 22.00 -2.22 6.01
CA PRO A 551 22.36 -1.19 6.99
C PRO A 551 21.13 -0.60 7.67
N MET A 552 21.32 0.01 8.86
CA MET A 552 20.23 0.68 9.56
C MET A 552 20.68 2.06 10.07
N ILE A 553 19.92 3.12 9.79
CA ILE A 553 20.11 4.41 10.44
C ILE A 553 19.37 4.36 11.79
N PRO A 554 20.02 4.68 12.92
CA PRO A 554 19.37 4.71 14.22
C PRO A 554 18.29 5.80 14.27
N ALA A 555 17.27 5.60 15.11
CA ALA A 555 16.25 6.63 15.31
C ALA A 555 16.89 7.97 15.75
N GLY A 556 16.58 9.05 15.02
CA GLY A 556 17.18 10.36 15.24
C GLY A 556 18.58 10.55 14.64
N GLY A 557 19.12 9.57 13.93
CA GLY A 557 20.37 9.67 13.19
C GLY A 557 20.25 10.49 11.90
N GLY A 558 21.38 10.95 11.38
CA GLY A 558 21.50 11.57 10.04
C GLY A 558 21.75 10.50 8.98
N GLN A 559 21.59 10.88 7.68
CA GLN A 559 21.75 9.97 6.54
C GLN A 559 23.16 9.38 6.38
N ASN A 560 24.12 9.86 7.12
CA ASN A 560 25.51 9.38 7.15
C ASN A 560 25.89 8.58 8.39
N GLU A 561 24.92 8.26 9.26
CA GLU A 561 25.12 7.48 10.49
C GLU A 561 24.47 6.11 10.36
N PHE A 562 25.27 5.06 10.35
CA PHE A 562 24.79 3.69 10.15
C PHE A 562 25.20 2.77 11.29
N TYR A 563 24.28 1.89 11.68
CA TYR A 563 24.63 0.61 12.26
C TYR A 563 25.06 -0.33 11.14
N GLU A 564 26.23 -0.92 11.31
CA GLU A 564 26.80 -1.95 10.42
C GLU A 564 27.10 -3.20 11.25
N ALA A 565 27.13 -4.38 10.62
CA ALA A 565 27.48 -5.64 11.26
C ALA A 565 28.97 -5.67 11.60
#